data_e3b8104a49160da65ce7d7910aa75746
#
_entry.id   e3b8104a49160da65ce7d7910aa75746
#
_cell.length_a   1.000
_cell.length_b   1.000
_cell.length_c   1.000
_cell.angle_alpha   90.00
_cell.angle_beta   90.00
_cell.angle_gamma   90.00
#
_symmetry.space_group_name_H-M   'P 1'
#
loop_
_entity.id
_entity.type
_entity.pdbx_description
1 polymer ?
#
loop_
_entity_poly.entity_id
_entity_poly.type
_entity_poly.pdbx_seq_one_letter_code
_entity_poly.pdbx_strand_id
1 'polypeptide(L)'
;TEKSSYRESIEVVIPEGYTTAQIFALLEKKGVCSVEELEEYSKTSEFADYWFMEGVERGNANTLEGFLFPDTYEFYIDATPKHVFQKMLARFEERLGEDIHDYMDDLKTKLTAMMRKNGYTQAYINANLPNIYDVIKIASMIEKESAHTGENYNVSSVIYNRLTNQSNYPYLQIDATVVYGLNGKSNLTAEDLEIDTPYNTYMHGGLPPTPISNPGLSSILAALSPADTKYHYYALNPATGAHQFSKTYQEHIDFLHSIR
;
A
#
# COMPACT_ATOMS: atom_id res chain seq x y z
N THR A 1 27.11 26.69 33.90
CA THR A 1 26.50 27.18 32.65
C THR A 1 26.31 26.00 31.72
N GLU A 2 25.13 25.39 31.76
CA GLU A 2 24.71 24.40 30.77
C GLU A 2 24.66 25.08 29.41
N LYS A 3 25.55 24.67 28.51
CA LYS A 3 25.39 24.98 27.09
C LYS A 3 24.13 24.24 26.62
N SER A 4 23.01 24.92 26.46
CA SER A 4 21.89 24.49 25.65
C SER A 4 22.49 24.21 24.27
N SER A 5 22.68 22.92 23.93
CA SER A 5 23.04 22.51 22.59
C SER A 5 21.81 22.70 21.72
N TYR A 6 21.71 23.85 21.08
CA TYR A 6 20.71 24.11 20.06
C TYR A 6 20.97 23.11 18.94
N ARG A 7 20.10 22.11 18.76
CA ARG A 7 20.13 21.21 17.61
C ARG A 7 19.37 21.88 16.49
N GLU A 8 20.04 22.02 15.36
CA GLU A 8 19.42 22.52 14.15
C GLU A 8 18.35 21.52 13.68
N SER A 9 17.16 22.00 13.32
CA SER A 9 16.08 21.18 12.78
C SER A 9 15.76 21.59 11.34
N ILE A 10 15.20 20.67 10.58
CA ILE A 10 14.79 20.88 9.20
C ILE A 10 13.40 20.27 8.98
N GLU A 11 12.58 20.99 8.21
CA GLU A 11 11.30 20.49 7.75
C GLU A 11 11.48 19.61 6.52
N VAL A 12 10.88 18.42 6.56
CA VAL A 12 10.89 17.43 5.47
C VAL A 12 9.48 17.03 5.15
N VAL A 13 9.04 17.30 3.92
CA VAL A 13 7.77 16.81 3.39
C VAL A 13 7.98 15.43 2.78
N ILE A 14 7.31 14.43 3.30
CA ILE A 14 7.27 13.06 2.76
C ILE A 14 6.01 12.92 1.90
N PRO A 15 6.13 12.80 0.58
CA PRO A 15 5.00 12.65 -0.32
C PRO A 15 4.29 11.30 -0.16
N GLU A 16 2.97 11.28 -0.40
CA GLU A 16 2.19 10.05 -0.52
C GLU A 16 2.75 9.17 -1.65
N GLY A 17 2.68 7.86 -1.48
CA GLY A 17 3.13 6.88 -2.48
C GLY A 17 4.66 6.73 -2.62
N TYR A 18 5.46 7.39 -1.77
CA TYR A 18 6.91 7.12 -1.73
C TYR A 18 7.16 5.73 -1.17
N THR A 19 8.13 5.02 -1.75
CA THR A 19 8.66 3.79 -1.14
C THR A 19 9.58 4.14 0.03
N THR A 20 9.80 3.18 0.94
CA THR A 20 10.75 3.33 2.04
C THR A 20 12.14 3.76 1.54
N ALA A 21 12.62 3.17 0.43
CA ALA A 21 13.90 3.56 -0.19
C ALA A 21 13.92 5.03 -0.64
N GLN A 22 12.81 5.52 -1.23
CA GLN A 22 12.69 6.93 -1.63
C GLN A 22 12.66 7.87 -0.41
N ILE A 23 12.00 7.46 0.67
CA ILE A 23 11.98 8.21 1.94
C ILE A 23 13.39 8.28 2.52
N PHE A 24 14.13 7.18 2.58
CA PHE A 24 15.49 7.14 3.10
C PHE A 24 16.43 8.05 2.31
N ALA A 25 16.37 7.97 0.98
CA ALA A 25 17.15 8.85 0.11
C ALA A 25 16.82 10.34 0.30
N LEU A 26 15.53 10.66 0.56
CA LEU A 26 15.10 12.03 0.85
C LEU A 26 15.64 12.51 2.21
N LEU A 27 15.58 11.67 3.25
CA LEU A 27 16.08 12.00 4.59
C LEU A 27 17.59 12.22 4.59
N GLU A 28 18.36 11.39 3.88
CA GLU A 28 19.81 11.58 3.70
C GLU A 28 20.12 12.87 2.94
N LYS A 29 19.43 13.13 1.83
CA LYS A 29 19.59 14.38 1.06
C LYS A 29 19.32 15.63 1.90
N LYS A 30 18.47 15.51 2.91
CA LYS A 30 18.12 16.60 3.84
C LYS A 30 19.07 16.68 5.05
N GLY A 31 20.04 15.78 5.18
CA GLY A 31 20.98 15.74 6.30
C GLY A 31 20.37 15.25 7.61
N VAL A 32 19.25 14.50 7.53
CA VAL A 32 18.59 13.97 8.73
C VAL A 32 19.28 12.71 9.23
N CYS A 33 19.51 11.72 8.35
CA CYS A 33 20.15 10.46 8.67
C CYS A 33 20.60 9.77 7.38
N SER A 34 21.68 9.00 7.39
CA SER A 34 22.15 8.29 6.21
C SER A 34 21.23 7.11 5.83
N VAL A 35 21.21 6.78 4.54
CA VAL A 35 20.47 5.61 4.03
C VAL A 35 20.96 4.34 4.72
N GLU A 36 22.29 4.16 4.86
CA GLU A 36 22.90 2.98 5.47
C GLU A 36 22.43 2.78 6.92
N GLU A 37 22.40 3.84 7.74
CA GLU A 37 21.93 3.76 9.13
C GLU A 37 20.45 3.46 9.21
N LEU A 38 19.62 4.05 8.32
CA LEU A 38 18.18 3.79 8.26
C LEU A 38 17.89 2.35 7.86
N GLU A 39 18.55 1.82 6.82
CA GLU A 39 18.40 0.43 6.38
C GLU A 39 18.83 -0.57 7.46
N GLU A 40 19.94 -0.33 8.13
CA GLU A 40 20.45 -1.21 9.19
C GLU A 40 19.47 -1.25 10.38
N TYR A 41 19.01 -0.08 10.81
CA TYR A 41 18.08 0.00 11.95
C TYR A 41 16.68 -0.53 11.62
N SER A 42 16.20 -0.39 10.36
CA SER A 42 14.90 -0.91 9.92
C SER A 42 14.77 -2.43 10.06
N LYS A 43 15.89 -3.15 10.08
CA LYS A 43 15.95 -4.61 10.25
C LYS A 43 15.82 -5.06 11.70
N THR A 44 15.86 -4.13 12.66
CA THR A 44 15.77 -4.47 14.09
C THR A 44 14.35 -4.86 14.50
N SER A 45 14.22 -5.48 15.67
CA SER A 45 12.92 -5.88 16.25
C SER A 45 12.28 -4.80 17.12
N GLU A 46 12.87 -3.58 17.20
CA GLU A 46 12.38 -2.51 18.10
C GLU A 46 10.98 -1.99 17.78
N PHE A 47 10.43 -2.35 16.61
CA PHE A 47 9.08 -1.98 16.16
C PHE A 47 8.03 -3.07 16.46
N ALA A 48 8.43 -4.15 17.14
CA ALA A 48 7.58 -5.31 17.42
C ALA A 48 6.31 -4.99 18.20
N ASP A 49 6.37 -3.97 19.03
CA ASP A 49 5.32 -3.63 20.01
C ASP A 49 4.20 -2.78 19.40
N TYR A 50 4.36 -2.26 18.18
CA TYR A 50 3.26 -1.59 17.49
C TYR A 50 2.24 -2.62 17.03
N TRP A 51 0.98 -2.49 17.48
CA TRP A 51 -0.10 -3.43 17.18
C TRP A 51 -0.35 -3.60 15.67
N PHE A 52 -0.16 -2.54 14.88
CA PHE A 52 -0.34 -2.55 13.43
C PHE A 52 0.80 -3.26 12.67
N MET A 53 1.88 -3.62 13.35
CA MET A 53 3.00 -4.39 12.80
C MET A 53 2.78 -5.91 12.95
N GLU A 54 1.61 -6.35 13.39
CA GLU A 54 1.28 -7.78 13.47
C GLU A 54 1.30 -8.41 12.07
N GLY A 55 2.01 -9.54 11.93
CA GLY A 55 2.15 -10.26 10.67
C GLY A 55 3.21 -9.74 9.71
N VAL A 56 3.91 -8.65 10.07
CA VAL A 56 5.01 -8.11 9.26
C VAL A 56 6.25 -8.99 9.41
N GLU A 57 6.81 -9.45 8.29
CA GLU A 57 8.12 -10.11 8.28
C GLU A 57 9.21 -9.12 8.67
N ARG A 58 10.12 -9.56 9.54
CA ARG A 58 11.17 -8.71 10.10
C ARG A 58 12.53 -9.12 9.59
N GLY A 59 13.50 -8.22 9.79
CA GLY A 59 14.90 -8.48 9.47
C GLY A 59 15.28 -8.21 8.01
N ASN A 60 14.40 -7.58 7.23
CA ASN A 60 14.72 -7.12 5.88
C ASN A 60 14.50 -5.61 5.73
N ALA A 61 15.02 -5.02 4.65
CA ALA A 61 14.93 -3.57 4.41
C ALA A 61 13.49 -3.08 4.18
N ASN A 62 12.57 -3.97 3.81
CA ASN A 62 11.18 -3.64 3.52
C ASN A 62 10.25 -3.79 4.74
N THR A 63 10.79 -4.07 5.93
CA THR A 63 10.01 -4.25 7.17
C THR A 63 9.07 -3.07 7.45
N LEU A 64 9.50 -1.84 7.13
CA LEU A 64 8.73 -0.61 7.37
C LEU A 64 7.96 -0.11 6.14
N GLU A 65 8.00 -0.85 5.01
CA GLU A 65 7.23 -0.45 3.82
C GLU A 65 5.73 -0.41 4.13
N GLY A 66 5.10 0.72 3.82
CA GLY A 66 3.69 0.97 4.09
C GLY A 66 3.39 1.68 5.42
N PHE A 67 4.35 1.79 6.33
CA PHE A 67 4.14 2.32 7.69
C PHE A 67 4.80 3.67 7.97
N LEU A 68 5.65 4.15 7.09
CA LEU A 68 6.27 5.47 7.21
C LEU A 68 5.32 6.54 6.65
N PHE A 69 4.38 6.99 7.50
CA PHE A 69 3.26 7.81 7.07
C PHE A 69 3.70 9.08 6.32
N PRO A 70 3.15 9.39 5.13
CA PRO A 70 3.43 10.61 4.39
C PRO A 70 2.83 11.82 5.11
N ASP A 71 3.69 12.75 5.50
CA ASP A 71 3.32 14.00 6.16
C ASP A 71 4.51 14.99 6.12
N THR A 72 4.33 16.16 6.69
CA THR A 72 5.40 17.12 6.94
C THR A 72 5.97 16.89 8.35
N TYR A 73 7.27 16.64 8.41
CA TYR A 73 8.00 16.36 9.65
C TYR A 73 9.07 17.40 9.91
N GLU A 74 9.24 17.78 11.16
CA GLU A 74 10.44 18.49 11.62
C GLU A 74 11.40 17.46 12.23
N PHE A 75 12.59 17.31 11.63
CA PHE A 75 13.67 16.45 12.13
C PHE A 75 14.89 17.28 12.54
N TYR A 76 15.65 16.76 13.49
CA TYR A 76 16.98 17.30 13.75
C TYR A 76 17.96 16.87 12.65
N ILE A 77 18.91 17.73 12.34
CA ILE A 77 20.09 17.35 11.54
C ILE A 77 20.87 16.30 12.35
N ASP A 78 21.41 15.29 11.66
CA ASP A 78 22.07 14.12 12.27
C ASP A 78 21.19 13.44 13.35
N ALA A 79 19.89 13.27 13.06
CA ALA A 79 18.98 12.53 13.91
C ALA A 79 19.31 11.03 13.86
N THR A 80 19.10 10.32 14.98
CA THR A 80 19.25 8.87 14.99
C THR A 80 18.12 8.19 14.25
N PRO A 81 18.35 7.04 13.57
CA PRO A 81 17.28 6.26 12.92
C PRO A 81 16.10 5.97 13.83
N LYS A 82 16.38 5.63 15.10
CA LYS A 82 15.37 5.39 16.12
C LYS A 82 14.40 6.55 16.25
N HIS A 83 14.92 7.78 16.36
CA HIS A 83 14.09 8.99 16.50
C HIS A 83 13.23 9.22 15.24
N VAL A 84 13.83 9.02 14.06
CA VAL A 84 13.14 9.16 12.77
C VAL A 84 11.94 8.20 12.72
N PHE A 85 12.18 6.91 12.93
CA PHE A 85 11.13 5.90 12.81
C PHE A 85 10.07 6.01 13.90
N GLN A 86 10.45 6.26 15.15
CA GLN A 86 9.48 6.50 16.22
C GLN A 86 8.53 7.65 15.89
N LYS A 87 9.05 8.73 15.31
CA LYS A 87 8.23 9.88 14.93
C LYS A 87 7.26 9.55 13.79
N MET A 88 7.74 8.83 12.75
CA MET A 88 6.92 8.46 11.60
C MET A 88 5.88 7.38 11.93
N LEU A 89 6.25 6.38 12.74
CA LEU A 89 5.33 5.32 13.20
C LEU A 89 4.28 5.84 14.18
N ALA A 90 4.65 6.73 15.10
CA ALA A 90 3.68 7.40 15.97
C ALA A 90 2.67 8.22 15.16
N ARG A 91 3.13 8.88 14.08
CA ARG A 91 2.24 9.61 13.17
C ARG A 91 1.31 8.67 12.41
N PHE A 92 1.80 7.51 11.97
CA PHE A 92 0.98 6.48 11.35
C PHE A 92 -0.14 6.02 12.30
N GLU A 93 0.20 5.69 13.55
CA GLU A 93 -0.78 5.29 14.57
C GLU A 93 -1.82 6.37 14.85
N GLU A 94 -1.38 7.62 15.01
CA GLU A 94 -2.28 8.77 15.19
C GLU A 94 -3.26 8.93 14.03
N ARG A 95 -2.79 8.71 12.80
CA ARG A 95 -3.60 8.87 11.59
C ARG A 95 -4.57 7.73 11.34
N LEU A 96 -4.28 6.53 11.81
CA LEU A 96 -5.24 5.42 11.81
C LEU A 96 -6.44 5.72 12.71
N GLY A 97 -6.22 6.40 13.85
CA GLY A 97 -7.26 6.77 14.79
C GLY A 97 -7.80 5.58 15.60
N GLU A 98 -8.65 5.88 16.57
CA GLU A 98 -9.25 4.89 17.47
C GLU A 98 -10.31 4.02 16.76
N ASP A 99 -10.98 4.57 15.73
CA ASP A 99 -12.05 3.90 15.00
C ASP A 99 -11.56 2.79 14.03
N ILE A 100 -10.24 2.60 13.92
CA ILE A 100 -9.66 1.65 12.96
C ILE A 100 -10.19 0.22 13.17
N HIS A 101 -10.43 -0.19 14.41
CA HIS A 101 -10.94 -1.52 14.74
C HIS A 101 -12.37 -1.71 14.24
N ASP A 102 -13.22 -0.69 14.36
CA ASP A 102 -14.60 -0.71 13.86
C ASP A 102 -14.61 -0.82 12.33
N TYR A 103 -13.76 -0.06 11.62
CA TYR A 103 -13.59 -0.18 10.18
C TYR A 103 -13.11 -1.56 9.75
N MET A 104 -12.19 -2.17 10.51
CA MET A 104 -11.72 -3.53 10.24
C MET A 104 -12.82 -4.58 10.40
N ASP A 105 -13.67 -4.45 11.43
CA ASP A 105 -14.78 -5.37 11.68
C ASP A 105 -15.88 -5.24 10.62
N ASP A 106 -16.20 -4.03 10.21
CA ASP A 106 -17.13 -3.76 9.10
C ASP A 106 -16.59 -4.35 7.78
N LEU A 107 -15.33 -4.14 7.48
CA LEU A 107 -14.68 -4.73 6.29
C LEU A 107 -14.77 -6.25 6.32
N LYS A 108 -14.37 -6.90 7.41
CA LYS A 108 -14.43 -8.36 7.56
C LYS A 108 -15.87 -8.89 7.40
N THR A 109 -16.86 -8.19 7.94
CA THR A 109 -18.27 -8.52 7.78
C THR A 109 -18.68 -8.46 6.31
N LYS A 110 -18.33 -7.40 5.60
CA LYS A 110 -18.59 -7.24 4.16
C LYS A 110 -17.94 -8.35 3.35
N LEU A 111 -16.64 -8.61 3.56
CA LEU A 111 -15.90 -9.62 2.82
C LEU A 111 -16.43 -11.05 3.10
N THR A 112 -16.83 -11.34 4.33
CA THR A 112 -17.47 -12.60 4.69
C THR A 112 -18.75 -12.82 3.85
N ALA A 113 -19.59 -11.81 3.71
CA ALA A 113 -20.80 -11.89 2.90
C ALA A 113 -20.48 -12.10 1.42
N MET A 114 -19.48 -11.40 0.88
CA MET A 114 -19.03 -11.55 -0.51
C MET A 114 -18.49 -12.95 -0.79
N MET A 115 -17.62 -13.49 0.06
CA MET A 115 -17.05 -14.82 -0.08
C MET A 115 -18.11 -15.92 0.03
N ARG A 116 -19.06 -15.81 0.98
CA ARG A 116 -20.19 -16.75 1.09
C ARG A 116 -21.03 -16.79 -0.19
N LYS A 117 -21.30 -15.60 -0.77
CA LYS A 117 -22.04 -15.50 -2.04
C LYS A 117 -21.29 -16.17 -3.18
N ASN A 118 -19.97 -16.17 -3.16
CA ASN A 118 -19.11 -16.84 -4.14
C ASN A 118 -18.86 -18.33 -3.83
N GLY A 119 -19.54 -18.89 -2.82
CA GLY A 119 -19.54 -20.34 -2.53
C GLY A 119 -18.39 -20.83 -1.64
N TYR A 120 -17.61 -19.93 -1.03
CA TYR A 120 -16.51 -20.33 -0.15
C TYR A 120 -17.03 -20.85 1.20
N THR A 121 -16.34 -21.86 1.73
CA THR A 121 -16.65 -22.43 3.07
C THR A 121 -16.27 -21.47 4.18
N GLN A 122 -16.92 -21.60 5.35
CA GLN A 122 -16.59 -20.76 6.50
C GLN A 122 -15.13 -20.91 6.95
N ALA A 123 -14.58 -22.13 6.85
CA ALA A 123 -13.17 -22.36 7.18
C ALA A 123 -12.21 -21.58 6.24
N TYR A 124 -12.50 -21.60 4.94
CA TYR A 124 -11.75 -20.81 3.96
C TYR A 124 -11.87 -19.31 4.23
N ILE A 125 -13.10 -18.82 4.48
CA ILE A 125 -13.35 -17.42 4.77
C ILE A 125 -12.53 -16.96 5.99
N ASN A 126 -12.61 -17.69 7.11
CA ASN A 126 -11.87 -17.34 8.32
C ASN A 126 -10.35 -17.30 8.12
N ALA A 127 -9.82 -18.16 7.26
CA ALA A 127 -8.40 -18.20 6.94
C ALA A 127 -7.92 -17.11 5.97
N ASN A 128 -8.86 -16.43 5.28
CA ASN A 128 -8.54 -15.46 4.22
C ASN A 128 -9.13 -14.06 4.47
N LEU A 129 -9.63 -13.79 5.68
CA LEU A 129 -9.98 -12.42 6.07
C LEU A 129 -8.71 -11.60 6.33
N PRO A 130 -8.65 -10.35 5.84
CA PRO A 130 -7.47 -9.53 5.96
C PRO A 130 -7.21 -9.13 7.43
N ASN A 131 -5.94 -9.05 7.79
CA ASN A 131 -5.47 -8.30 8.95
C ASN A 131 -5.12 -6.86 8.55
N ILE A 132 -4.64 -6.05 9.50
CA ILE A 132 -4.28 -4.65 9.20
C ILE A 132 -3.12 -4.56 8.20
N TYR A 133 -2.15 -5.48 8.24
CA TYR A 133 -1.05 -5.52 7.29
C TYR A 133 -1.53 -5.77 5.85
N ASP A 134 -2.50 -6.64 5.66
CA ASP A 134 -3.12 -6.88 4.35
C ASP A 134 -3.87 -5.64 3.84
N VAL A 135 -4.55 -4.92 4.74
CA VAL A 135 -5.19 -3.63 4.40
C VAL A 135 -4.16 -2.60 3.95
N ILE A 136 -2.99 -2.52 4.60
CA ILE A 136 -1.93 -1.59 4.20
C ILE A 136 -1.31 -2.00 2.85
N LYS A 137 -1.15 -3.30 2.56
CA LYS A 137 -0.77 -3.76 1.21
C LYS A 137 -1.76 -3.28 0.16
N ILE A 138 -3.06 -3.43 0.41
CA ILE A 138 -4.12 -2.98 -0.50
C ILE A 138 -4.09 -1.45 -0.63
N ALA A 139 -3.97 -0.71 0.46
CA ALA A 139 -3.87 0.74 0.44
C ALA A 139 -2.67 1.23 -0.41
N SER A 140 -1.53 0.55 -0.30
CA SER A 140 -0.34 0.89 -1.09
C SER A 140 -0.53 0.66 -2.60
N MET A 141 -1.31 -0.36 -2.98
CA MET A 141 -1.69 -0.58 -4.38
C MET A 141 -2.67 0.50 -4.86
N ILE A 142 -3.70 0.82 -4.06
CA ILE A 142 -4.66 1.90 -4.37
C ILE A 142 -3.92 3.22 -4.59
N GLU A 143 -2.97 3.55 -3.72
CA GLU A 143 -2.15 4.76 -3.81
C GLU A 143 -1.42 4.89 -5.13
N LYS A 144 -0.91 3.77 -5.65
CA LYS A 144 -0.15 3.74 -6.91
C LYS A 144 -1.01 3.66 -8.16
N GLU A 145 -2.25 3.18 -8.05
CA GLU A 145 -3.15 2.96 -9.18
C GLU A 145 -4.14 4.12 -9.39
N SER A 146 -4.49 4.85 -8.33
CA SER A 146 -5.51 5.90 -8.45
C SER A 146 -4.96 7.15 -9.13
N ALA A 147 -5.57 7.51 -10.26
CA ALA A 147 -5.25 8.76 -10.95
C ALA A 147 -5.76 9.99 -10.17
N HIS A 148 -6.86 9.81 -9.42
CA HIS A 148 -7.49 10.85 -8.60
C HIS A 148 -8.03 10.25 -7.30
N THR A 149 -7.96 10.99 -6.20
CA THR A 149 -8.45 10.56 -4.88
C THR A 149 -9.92 10.12 -4.87
N GLY A 150 -10.76 10.65 -5.77
CA GLY A 150 -12.17 10.25 -5.91
C GLY A 150 -12.39 8.82 -6.44
N GLU A 151 -11.37 8.17 -7.00
CA GLU A 151 -11.45 6.82 -7.55
C GLU A 151 -11.00 5.72 -6.59
N ASN A 152 -10.32 6.08 -5.49
CA ASN A 152 -9.73 5.15 -4.52
C ASN A 152 -10.71 4.06 -4.07
N TYR A 153 -11.95 4.43 -3.75
CA TYR A 153 -12.98 3.49 -3.29
C TYR A 153 -13.42 2.50 -4.37
N ASN A 154 -13.44 2.92 -5.64
CA ASN A 154 -13.75 2.05 -6.78
C ASN A 154 -12.58 1.12 -7.10
N VAL A 155 -11.33 1.61 -7.08
CA VAL A 155 -10.13 0.77 -7.23
C VAL A 155 -10.08 -0.28 -6.13
N SER A 156 -10.32 0.13 -4.87
CA SER A 156 -10.46 -0.78 -3.72
C SER A 156 -11.51 -1.85 -3.95
N SER A 157 -12.68 -1.45 -4.46
CA SER A 157 -13.77 -2.38 -4.80
C SER A 157 -13.34 -3.43 -5.83
N VAL A 158 -12.61 -3.05 -6.88
CA VAL A 158 -12.10 -4.01 -7.88
C VAL A 158 -11.14 -5.01 -7.26
N ILE A 159 -10.21 -4.53 -6.41
CA ILE A 159 -9.25 -5.41 -5.71
C ILE A 159 -10.00 -6.44 -4.85
N TYR A 160 -10.92 -6.01 -4.00
CA TYR A 160 -11.68 -6.92 -3.15
C TYR A 160 -12.65 -7.83 -3.92
N ASN A 161 -13.27 -7.35 -5.01
CA ASN A 161 -14.11 -8.19 -5.86
C ASN A 161 -13.31 -9.35 -6.47
N ARG A 162 -12.05 -9.12 -6.85
CA ARG A 162 -11.15 -10.18 -7.33
C ARG A 162 -10.67 -11.08 -6.19
N LEU A 163 -10.19 -10.53 -5.07
CA LEU A 163 -9.71 -11.30 -3.92
C LEU A 163 -10.79 -12.21 -3.32
N THR A 164 -12.04 -11.77 -3.31
CA THR A 164 -13.16 -12.57 -2.80
C THR A 164 -13.76 -13.53 -3.83
N ASN A 165 -13.23 -13.58 -5.05
CA ASN A 165 -13.69 -14.45 -6.14
C ASN A 165 -12.52 -15.02 -6.96
N GLN A 166 -11.50 -15.53 -6.27
CA GLN A 166 -10.25 -16.02 -6.89
C GLN A 166 -10.47 -17.20 -7.86
N SER A 167 -11.56 -17.94 -7.72
CA SER A 167 -11.92 -19.00 -8.68
C SER A 167 -12.16 -18.47 -10.09
N ASN A 168 -12.65 -17.23 -10.24
CA ASN A 168 -12.90 -16.58 -11.53
C ASN A 168 -11.83 -15.51 -11.84
N TYR A 169 -11.20 -14.92 -10.81
CA TYR A 169 -10.22 -13.85 -10.90
C TYR A 169 -8.98 -14.20 -10.06
N PRO A 170 -8.16 -15.18 -10.51
CA PRO A 170 -7.04 -15.69 -9.69
C PRO A 170 -5.94 -14.65 -9.45
N TYR A 171 -5.84 -13.63 -10.30
CA TYR A 171 -4.76 -12.64 -10.29
C TYR A 171 -5.31 -11.23 -10.13
N LEU A 172 -4.56 -10.36 -9.42
CA LEU A 172 -4.91 -8.94 -9.30
C LEU A 172 -4.56 -8.15 -10.56
N GLN A 173 -3.46 -8.48 -11.22
CA GLN A 173 -2.99 -7.85 -12.46
C GLN A 173 -2.78 -6.33 -12.31
N ILE A 174 -2.03 -5.95 -11.29
CA ILE A 174 -1.74 -4.55 -10.94
C ILE A 174 -0.31 -4.22 -11.37
N ASP A 175 -0.16 -3.31 -12.32
CA ASP A 175 1.13 -2.90 -12.90
C ASP A 175 2.10 -2.36 -11.84
N ALA A 176 1.60 -1.58 -10.89
CA ALA A 176 2.41 -0.99 -9.83
C ALA A 176 3.14 -2.04 -8.98
N THR A 177 2.59 -3.25 -8.81
CA THR A 177 3.26 -4.33 -8.08
C THR A 177 4.45 -4.87 -8.88
N VAL A 178 4.32 -4.97 -10.20
CA VAL A 178 5.43 -5.37 -11.09
C VAL A 178 6.52 -4.30 -11.10
N VAL A 179 6.13 -3.03 -11.22
CA VAL A 179 7.06 -1.89 -11.12
C VAL A 179 7.89 -1.97 -9.84
N TYR A 180 7.24 -2.20 -8.69
CA TYR A 180 7.92 -2.33 -7.41
C TYR A 180 8.88 -3.53 -7.39
N GLY A 181 8.43 -4.69 -7.84
CA GLY A 181 9.25 -5.92 -7.93
C GLY A 181 10.45 -5.79 -8.87
N LEU A 182 10.39 -4.86 -9.83
CA LEU A 182 11.47 -4.52 -10.76
C LEU A 182 12.23 -3.24 -10.35
N ASN A 183 12.28 -2.94 -9.05
CA ASN A 183 13.02 -1.80 -8.47
C ASN A 183 12.64 -0.44 -9.06
N GLY A 184 11.36 -0.21 -9.30
CA GLY A 184 10.83 1.06 -9.79
C GLY A 184 11.03 1.30 -11.28
N LYS A 185 11.12 0.23 -12.08
CA LYS A 185 11.25 0.33 -13.54
C LYS A 185 10.10 1.17 -14.13
N SER A 186 10.45 2.24 -14.82
CA SER A 186 9.51 3.02 -15.60
C SER A 186 9.18 2.33 -16.93
N ASN A 187 7.96 2.50 -17.43
CA ASN A 187 7.51 1.99 -18.72
C ASN A 187 7.60 0.46 -18.84
N LEU A 188 6.65 -0.23 -18.19
CA LEU A 188 6.53 -1.68 -18.34
C LEU A 188 6.28 -2.11 -19.78
N THR A 189 6.98 -3.16 -20.21
CA THR A 189 6.73 -3.86 -21.46
C THR A 189 5.94 -5.14 -21.23
N ALA A 190 5.47 -5.79 -22.31
CA ALA A 190 4.79 -7.08 -22.19
C ALA A 190 5.71 -8.16 -21.58
N GLU A 191 7.00 -8.13 -21.93
CA GLU A 191 8.01 -9.06 -21.39
C GLU A 191 8.23 -8.85 -19.87
N ASP A 192 8.08 -7.63 -19.36
CA ASP A 192 8.21 -7.35 -17.94
C ASP A 192 7.08 -8.00 -17.11
N LEU A 193 5.88 -8.13 -17.70
CA LEU A 193 4.75 -8.81 -17.06
C LEU A 193 4.93 -10.32 -16.98
N GLU A 194 5.91 -10.89 -17.70
CA GLU A 194 6.26 -12.30 -17.67
C GLU A 194 7.45 -12.61 -16.73
N ILE A 195 8.06 -11.58 -16.12
CA ILE A 195 9.16 -11.78 -15.17
C ILE A 195 8.62 -12.32 -13.84
N ASP A 196 9.08 -13.49 -13.44
CA ASP A 196 8.69 -14.14 -12.19
C ASP A 196 9.36 -13.47 -10.99
N THR A 197 8.60 -12.59 -10.34
CA THR A 197 8.96 -12.01 -9.04
C THR A 197 7.81 -12.23 -8.05
N PRO A 198 8.06 -12.31 -6.74
CA PRO A 198 6.99 -12.45 -5.75
C PRO A 198 5.95 -11.32 -5.77
N TYR A 199 6.30 -10.18 -6.37
CA TYR A 199 5.43 -9.01 -6.52
C TYR A 199 4.60 -9.04 -7.81
N ASN A 200 4.86 -9.96 -8.74
CA ASN A 200 4.15 -10.00 -10.02
C ASN A 200 2.73 -10.56 -9.86
N THR A 201 1.75 -9.69 -9.68
CA THR A 201 0.35 -10.07 -9.53
C THR A 201 -0.34 -10.51 -10.83
N TYR A 202 0.38 -10.60 -11.96
CA TYR A 202 -0.06 -11.29 -13.17
C TYR A 202 0.25 -12.79 -13.12
N MET A 203 1.22 -13.20 -12.29
CA MET A 203 1.69 -14.59 -12.16
C MET A 203 1.34 -15.22 -10.83
N HIS A 204 1.30 -14.41 -9.76
CA HIS A 204 1.01 -14.86 -8.40
C HIS A 204 -0.37 -14.36 -7.94
N GLY A 205 -1.20 -15.27 -7.43
CA GLY A 205 -2.51 -14.95 -6.88
C GLY A 205 -2.41 -14.37 -5.46
N GLY A 206 -3.43 -13.62 -5.07
CA GLY A 206 -3.47 -12.98 -3.76
C GLY A 206 -2.71 -11.64 -3.68
N LEU A 207 -2.32 -11.26 -2.46
CA LEU A 207 -1.62 -10.01 -2.20
C LEU A 207 -0.10 -10.15 -2.40
N PRO A 208 0.61 -9.06 -2.74
CA PRO A 208 2.07 -9.06 -2.76
C PRO A 208 2.65 -9.31 -1.35
N PRO A 209 3.94 -9.71 -1.25
CA PRO A 209 4.56 -10.02 0.04
C PRO A 209 4.54 -8.85 1.03
N THR A 210 4.78 -7.62 0.55
CA THR A 210 4.77 -6.39 1.35
C THR A 210 3.91 -5.32 0.69
N PRO A 211 3.60 -4.21 1.37
CA PRO A 211 3.19 -2.99 0.70
C PRO A 211 4.22 -2.57 -0.36
N ILE A 212 3.79 -1.81 -1.36
CA ILE A 212 4.63 -1.34 -2.49
C ILE A 212 4.90 0.16 -2.45
N SER A 213 4.39 0.83 -1.43
CA SER A 213 4.63 2.25 -1.12
C SER A 213 4.07 2.58 0.25
N ASN A 214 4.34 3.79 0.74
CA ASN A 214 3.72 4.34 1.94
C ASN A 214 2.47 5.15 1.54
N PRO A 215 1.26 4.61 1.81
CA PRO A 215 0.02 5.23 1.36
C PRO A 215 -0.40 6.41 2.23
N GLY A 216 -1.12 7.37 1.62
CA GLY A 216 -1.83 8.41 2.34
C GLY A 216 -3.12 7.91 3.00
N LEU A 217 -3.69 8.76 3.87
CA LEU A 217 -4.90 8.42 4.62
C LEU A 217 -6.09 8.08 3.70
N SER A 218 -6.23 8.77 2.57
CA SER A 218 -7.31 8.52 1.61
C SER A 218 -7.30 7.09 1.08
N SER A 219 -6.11 6.57 0.75
CA SER A 219 -5.94 5.20 0.26
C SER A 219 -6.15 4.16 1.35
N ILE A 220 -5.74 4.45 2.59
CA ILE A 220 -6.00 3.59 3.76
C ILE A 220 -7.51 3.49 4.03
N LEU A 221 -8.21 4.62 4.07
CA LEU A 221 -9.67 4.63 4.26
C LEU A 221 -10.42 3.93 3.14
N ALA A 222 -9.97 4.07 1.88
CA ALA A 222 -10.54 3.34 0.77
C ALA A 222 -10.32 1.82 0.87
N ALA A 223 -9.15 1.39 1.35
CA ALA A 223 -8.88 -0.02 1.60
C ALA A 223 -9.75 -0.60 2.72
N LEU A 224 -10.07 0.20 3.75
CA LEU A 224 -10.95 -0.18 4.86
C LEU A 224 -12.43 -0.18 4.47
N SER A 225 -12.84 0.67 3.53
CA SER A 225 -14.24 0.89 3.18
C SER A 225 -14.47 0.89 1.66
N PRO A 226 -14.22 -0.25 0.97
CA PRO A 226 -14.38 -0.34 -0.48
C PRO A 226 -15.81 -0.01 -0.92
N ALA A 227 -15.97 0.67 -2.06
CA ALA A 227 -17.28 0.93 -2.65
C ALA A 227 -18.05 -0.38 -2.90
N ASP A 228 -19.38 -0.33 -2.82
CA ASP A 228 -20.22 -1.48 -3.15
C ASP A 228 -20.51 -1.51 -4.65
N THR A 229 -19.60 -2.10 -5.41
CA THR A 229 -19.71 -2.23 -6.86
C THR A 229 -19.57 -3.68 -7.31
N LYS A 230 -19.79 -3.90 -8.62
CA LYS A 230 -19.52 -5.19 -9.28
C LYS A 230 -18.37 -5.06 -10.30
N TYR A 231 -17.53 -4.06 -10.15
CA TYR A 231 -16.39 -3.86 -11.05
C TYR A 231 -15.30 -4.89 -10.78
N HIS A 232 -14.74 -5.43 -11.87
CA HIS A 232 -13.60 -6.36 -11.84
C HIS A 232 -12.42 -5.86 -12.68
N TYR A 233 -12.62 -4.78 -13.44
CA TYR A 233 -11.63 -4.20 -14.34
C TYR A 233 -11.66 -2.68 -14.25
N TYR A 234 -10.53 -2.07 -14.49
CA TYR A 234 -10.41 -0.63 -14.75
C TYR A 234 -9.30 -0.38 -15.77
N ALA A 235 -9.37 0.73 -16.47
CA ALA A 235 -8.31 1.22 -17.33
C ALA A 235 -8.36 2.74 -17.39
N LEU A 236 -7.18 3.37 -17.43
CA LEU A 236 -7.05 4.81 -17.54
C LEU A 236 -7.57 5.28 -18.91
N ASN A 237 -8.44 6.28 -18.91
CA ASN A 237 -8.84 6.99 -20.11
C ASN A 237 -7.86 8.16 -20.34
N PRO A 238 -6.99 8.10 -21.34
CA PRO A 238 -5.98 9.14 -21.58
C PRO A 238 -6.58 10.50 -21.95
N ALA A 239 -7.82 10.53 -22.47
CA ALA A 239 -8.49 11.76 -22.83
C ALA A 239 -9.03 12.54 -21.62
N THR A 240 -9.39 11.84 -20.53
CA THR A 240 -9.99 12.45 -19.33
C THR A 240 -9.04 12.41 -18.13
N GLY A 241 -8.03 11.53 -18.14
CA GLY A 241 -7.16 11.25 -17.00
C GLY A 241 -7.84 10.46 -15.88
N ALA A 242 -9.10 10.01 -16.08
CA ALA A 242 -9.88 9.23 -15.13
C ALA A 242 -9.95 7.76 -15.55
N HIS A 243 -10.17 6.85 -14.59
CA HIS A 243 -10.38 5.44 -14.90
C HIS A 243 -11.80 5.15 -15.36
N GLN A 244 -11.91 4.28 -16.38
CA GLN A 244 -13.15 3.61 -16.73
C GLN A 244 -13.21 2.27 -16.00
N PHE A 245 -14.28 2.07 -15.20
CA PHE A 245 -14.52 0.83 -14.48
C PHE A 245 -15.49 -0.05 -15.24
N SER A 246 -15.18 -1.36 -15.32
CA SER A 246 -15.98 -2.34 -16.06
C SER A 246 -16.30 -3.57 -15.21
N LYS A 247 -17.48 -4.15 -15.44
CA LYS A 247 -17.95 -5.34 -14.72
C LYS A 247 -17.46 -6.62 -15.38
N THR A 248 -17.43 -6.63 -16.71
CA THR A 248 -17.08 -7.80 -17.52
C THR A 248 -15.83 -7.54 -18.34
N TYR A 249 -15.15 -8.61 -18.71
CA TYR A 249 -14.00 -8.53 -19.61
C TYR A 249 -14.35 -7.93 -20.97
N GLN A 250 -15.55 -8.23 -21.50
CA GLN A 250 -15.99 -7.67 -22.77
C GLN A 250 -16.13 -6.13 -22.69
N GLU A 251 -16.81 -5.61 -21.65
CA GLU A 251 -16.91 -4.16 -21.44
C GLU A 251 -15.52 -3.49 -21.36
N HIS A 252 -14.56 -4.15 -20.69
CA HIS A 252 -13.19 -3.65 -20.56
C HIS A 252 -12.48 -3.61 -21.91
N ILE A 253 -12.55 -4.66 -22.71
CA ILE A 253 -11.92 -4.73 -24.03
C ILE A 253 -12.59 -3.74 -25.02
N ASP A 254 -13.92 -3.61 -24.98
CA ASP A 254 -14.64 -2.65 -25.81
C ASP A 254 -14.17 -1.21 -25.51
N PHE A 255 -13.99 -0.90 -24.21
CA PHE A 255 -13.43 0.38 -23.81
C PHE A 255 -12.00 0.57 -24.31
N LEU A 256 -11.10 -0.40 -24.12
CA LEU A 256 -9.71 -0.32 -24.59
C LEU A 256 -9.63 -0.12 -26.12
N HIS A 257 -10.53 -0.72 -26.89
CA HIS A 257 -10.61 -0.49 -28.34
C HIS A 257 -11.10 0.92 -28.69
N SER A 258 -11.97 1.50 -27.85
CA SER A 258 -12.53 2.84 -28.10
C SER A 258 -11.54 3.99 -27.87
N ILE A 259 -10.46 3.75 -27.11
CA ILE A 259 -9.44 4.76 -26.76
C ILE A 259 -8.13 4.61 -27.56
N ARG A 260 -8.05 3.64 -28.46
CA ARG A 260 -6.94 3.46 -29.41
C ARG A 260 -7.22 4.19 -30.70
#